data_88ddf1af6aeed4b0b671f0b0e984a0d6
#
_entry.id   88ddf1af6aeed4b0b671f0b0e984a0d6
#
_cell.length_a   1.000
_cell.length_b   1.000
_cell.length_c   1.000
_cell.angle_alpha   90.00
_cell.angle_beta   90.00
_cell.angle_gamma   90.00
#
_symmetry.space_group_name_H-M   'P 1'
#
loop_
_entity.id
_entity.type
_entity.pdbx_description
1 polymer ?
#
loop_
_entity_poly.entity_id
_entity_poly.type
_entity_poly.pdbx_seq_one_letter_code
_entity_poly.pdbx_strand_id
1 'polypeptide(L)'
;MKLPINDKKFIFLLSAIIIVVALEILSIIGIHIPMPYAPFVFAAFILGIGYNVLWNGVKAIFKLQFSSINLLMTIAVIGAFYLGEYPEAAVVIVLYVLGERLEDIGIENSKSALDELVSKAPKTAFVKSQNENVPIDKIAVGTIIQVKAGEMIPLDGKIISGETTVDEAAITGEPIPKDKHTGDNLFAGTLNKNGFIEMETTKLSVDTTFSKIIRLTFEAQGNKSETQKFIQQFSKYYTPSIIAMAILVFVIPVFAMQLDFNHWLQQAITLLVIACPCALVISTPVAIYAAIGNASAKGALVKGGKYIEALASIKAIALDKTRTITFGN
;
A
#
# COMPACT_ATOMS: atom_id res chain seq x y z
N MET A 1 -5.37 3.22 -14.34
CA MET A 1 -4.93 2.00 -13.64
C MET A 1 -4.15 1.16 -14.64
N LYS A 2 -2.84 1.11 -14.55
CA LYS A 2 -2.06 0.17 -15.38
C LYS A 2 -2.26 -1.21 -14.77
N LEU A 3 -2.90 -2.11 -15.51
CA LEU A 3 -2.95 -3.53 -15.14
C LEU A 3 -1.52 -4.01 -14.89
N PRO A 4 -1.26 -4.81 -13.86
CA PRO A 4 0.09 -5.25 -13.48
C PRO A 4 0.63 -6.34 -14.41
N ILE A 5 0.35 -6.19 -15.70
CA ILE A 5 0.76 -7.16 -16.76
C ILE A 5 2.30 -7.28 -16.85
N ASN A 6 3.04 -6.34 -16.24
CA ASN A 6 4.51 -6.36 -16.23
C ASN A 6 5.09 -6.84 -14.87
N ASP A 7 4.25 -7.17 -13.90
CA ASP A 7 4.71 -7.72 -12.63
C ASP A 7 4.93 -9.23 -12.76
N LYS A 8 6.20 -9.64 -12.74
CA LYS A 8 6.59 -11.05 -12.84
C LYS A 8 5.94 -11.93 -11.78
N LYS A 9 5.73 -11.41 -10.56
CA LYS A 9 5.07 -12.14 -9.47
C LYS A 9 3.58 -12.34 -9.75
N PHE A 10 2.90 -11.32 -10.27
CA PHE A 10 1.50 -11.39 -10.62
C PHE A 10 1.26 -12.39 -11.77
N ILE A 11 2.10 -12.36 -12.81
CA ILE A 11 2.02 -13.32 -13.93
C ILE A 11 2.26 -14.74 -13.43
N PHE A 12 3.24 -14.93 -12.54
CA PHE A 12 3.51 -16.23 -11.93
C PHE A 12 2.31 -16.76 -11.16
N LEU A 13 1.67 -15.93 -10.32
CA LEU A 13 0.46 -16.30 -9.57
C LEU A 13 -0.73 -16.61 -10.50
N LEU A 14 -0.90 -15.81 -11.57
CA LEU A 14 -1.95 -16.07 -12.56
C LEU A 14 -1.73 -17.42 -13.28
N SER A 15 -0.50 -17.74 -13.65
CA SER A 15 -0.15 -19.04 -14.24
C SER A 15 -0.39 -20.19 -13.25
N ALA A 16 -0.08 -19.97 -11.97
CA ALA A 16 -0.34 -20.95 -10.92
C ALA A 16 -1.82 -21.24 -10.74
N ILE A 17 -2.69 -20.22 -10.81
CA ILE A 17 -4.15 -20.42 -10.76
C ILE A 17 -4.61 -21.26 -11.95
N ILE A 18 -4.16 -20.92 -13.17
CA ILE A 18 -4.55 -21.67 -14.37
C ILE A 18 -4.13 -23.15 -14.24
N ILE A 19 -2.94 -23.41 -13.71
CA ILE A 19 -2.44 -24.78 -13.47
C ILE A 19 -3.34 -25.50 -12.45
N VAL A 20 -3.65 -24.88 -11.31
CA VAL A 20 -4.46 -25.53 -10.28
C VAL A 20 -5.89 -25.78 -10.77
N VAL A 21 -6.51 -24.80 -11.43
CA VAL A 21 -7.85 -24.96 -12.01
C VAL A 21 -7.85 -26.05 -13.09
N ALA A 22 -6.81 -26.14 -13.90
CA ALA A 22 -6.68 -27.22 -14.89
C ALA A 22 -6.56 -28.61 -14.21
N LEU A 23 -5.77 -28.72 -13.13
CA LEU A 23 -5.63 -29.93 -12.35
C LEU A 23 -6.96 -30.35 -11.69
N GLU A 24 -7.71 -29.36 -11.18
CA GLU A 24 -9.02 -29.58 -10.59
C GLU A 24 -10.03 -30.10 -11.63
N ILE A 25 -10.08 -29.49 -12.82
CA ILE A 25 -10.92 -29.95 -13.94
C ILE A 25 -10.53 -31.36 -14.37
N LEU A 26 -9.24 -31.66 -14.46
CA LEU A 26 -8.75 -33.00 -14.78
C LEU A 26 -9.16 -34.02 -13.72
N SER A 27 -9.11 -33.65 -12.45
CA SER A 27 -9.57 -34.49 -11.33
C SER A 27 -11.07 -34.83 -11.45
N ILE A 28 -11.91 -33.85 -11.80
CA ILE A 28 -13.35 -34.03 -12.02
C ILE A 28 -13.61 -34.97 -13.21
N ILE A 29 -12.79 -34.95 -14.25
CA ILE A 29 -12.89 -35.83 -15.42
C ILE A 29 -12.38 -37.25 -15.13
N GLY A 30 -11.80 -37.48 -13.93
CA GLY A 30 -11.30 -38.78 -13.51
C GLY A 30 -9.81 -39.01 -13.84
N ILE A 31 -9.09 -37.96 -14.29
CA ILE A 31 -7.64 -38.04 -14.51
C ILE A 31 -6.96 -37.49 -13.25
N HIS A 32 -6.56 -38.41 -12.35
CA HIS A 32 -5.88 -38.04 -11.11
C HIS A 32 -4.37 -38.19 -11.24
N ILE A 33 -3.62 -37.32 -10.55
CA ILE A 33 -2.19 -37.57 -10.36
C ILE A 33 -2.03 -38.86 -9.54
N PRO A 34 -1.16 -39.79 -9.94
CA PRO A 34 -0.98 -41.04 -9.19
C PRO A 34 -0.70 -40.78 -7.70
N MET A 35 -1.41 -41.46 -6.84
CA MET A 35 -1.38 -41.26 -5.38
C MET A 35 0.02 -41.13 -4.76
N PRO A 36 1.06 -41.87 -5.14
CA PRO A 36 2.36 -41.73 -4.49
C PRO A 36 3.01 -40.36 -4.75
N TYR A 37 2.64 -39.67 -5.83
CA TYR A 37 3.28 -38.40 -6.22
C TYR A 37 2.42 -37.16 -5.86
N ALA A 38 1.12 -37.26 -5.79
CA ALA A 38 0.19 -36.18 -5.56
C ALA A 38 0.55 -35.35 -4.29
N PRO A 39 0.75 -35.92 -3.09
CA PRO A 39 1.06 -35.13 -1.91
C PRO A 39 2.38 -34.33 -2.04
N PHE A 40 3.39 -34.90 -2.72
CA PHE A 40 4.67 -34.20 -2.89
C PHE A 40 4.55 -33.03 -3.88
N VAL A 41 3.83 -33.22 -4.99
CA VAL A 41 3.61 -32.17 -6.00
C VAL A 41 2.82 -31.01 -5.39
N PHE A 42 1.70 -31.28 -4.72
CA PHE A 42 0.88 -30.26 -4.11
C PHE A 42 1.57 -29.60 -2.90
N ALA A 43 2.33 -30.36 -2.09
CA ALA A 43 3.12 -29.79 -1.01
C ALA A 43 4.19 -28.82 -1.53
N ALA A 44 4.95 -29.20 -2.57
CA ALA A 44 5.94 -28.32 -3.18
C ALA A 44 5.29 -27.05 -3.77
N PHE A 45 4.11 -27.19 -4.39
CA PHE A 45 3.34 -26.07 -4.95
C PHE A 45 2.83 -25.14 -3.85
N ILE A 46 2.20 -25.68 -2.80
CA ILE A 46 1.69 -24.90 -1.66
C ILE A 46 2.83 -24.17 -0.93
N LEU A 47 3.95 -24.85 -0.68
CA LEU A 47 5.11 -24.25 -0.04
C LEU A 47 5.78 -23.19 -0.94
N GLY A 48 5.85 -23.42 -2.24
CA GLY A 48 6.45 -22.45 -3.19
C GLY A 48 5.67 -21.15 -3.28
N ILE A 49 4.34 -21.20 -3.23
CA ILE A 49 3.48 -20.02 -3.36
C ILE A 49 3.11 -19.43 -2.00
N GLY A 50 2.72 -20.27 -1.04
CA GLY A 50 2.15 -19.87 0.24
C GLY A 50 3.14 -19.83 1.41
N TYR A 51 4.45 -19.98 1.18
CA TYR A 51 5.44 -20.02 2.27
C TYR A 51 5.29 -18.88 3.28
N ASN A 52 5.13 -17.65 2.81
CA ASN A 52 4.99 -16.48 3.68
C ASN A 52 3.72 -16.55 4.53
N VAL A 53 2.61 -16.97 3.94
CA VAL A 53 1.31 -17.09 4.61
C VAL A 53 1.39 -18.18 5.69
N LEU A 54 1.88 -19.36 5.33
CA LEU A 54 2.06 -20.49 6.25
C LEU A 54 3.02 -20.15 7.38
N TRP A 55 4.14 -19.53 7.07
CA TRP A 55 5.14 -19.12 8.08
C TRP A 55 4.60 -18.06 9.05
N ASN A 56 3.84 -17.07 8.53
CA ASN A 56 3.20 -16.07 9.36
C ASN A 56 2.06 -16.67 10.20
N GLY A 57 1.32 -17.64 9.66
CA GLY A 57 0.32 -18.40 10.41
C GLY A 57 0.93 -19.20 11.55
N VAL A 58 2.01 -19.93 11.30
CA VAL A 58 2.74 -20.65 12.36
C VAL A 58 3.29 -19.67 13.42
N LYS A 59 3.87 -18.56 13.02
CA LYS A 59 4.31 -17.50 13.97
C LYS A 59 3.15 -16.96 14.81
N ALA A 60 1.96 -16.84 14.23
CA ALA A 60 0.77 -16.36 14.94
C ALA A 60 0.35 -17.33 16.06
N ILE A 61 0.52 -18.65 15.88
CA ILE A 61 0.31 -19.65 16.93
C ILE A 61 1.24 -19.38 18.12
N PHE A 62 2.54 -19.25 17.86
CA PHE A 62 3.53 -18.99 18.93
C PHE A 62 3.33 -17.65 19.63
N LYS A 63 2.79 -16.65 18.93
CA LYS A 63 2.49 -15.32 19.50
C LYS A 63 1.08 -15.22 20.09
N LEU A 64 0.30 -16.30 20.12
CA LEU A 64 -1.11 -16.34 20.58
C LEU A 64 -2.00 -15.29 19.89
N GLN A 65 -1.70 -15.00 18.61
CA GLN A 65 -2.42 -14.04 17.80
C GLN A 65 -3.56 -14.71 17.02
N PHE A 66 -4.61 -15.12 17.72
CA PHE A 66 -5.76 -15.84 17.13
C PHE A 66 -6.62 -14.98 16.18
N SER A 67 -6.35 -13.68 16.08
CA SER A 67 -7.02 -12.78 15.14
C SER A 67 -6.37 -12.74 13.75
N SER A 68 -5.29 -13.51 13.54
CA SER A 68 -4.56 -13.53 12.28
C SER A 68 -5.30 -14.37 11.23
N ILE A 69 -5.60 -13.77 10.09
CA ILE A 69 -6.17 -14.47 8.93
C ILE A 69 -5.20 -15.55 8.42
N ASN A 70 -3.88 -15.26 8.46
CA ASN A 70 -2.86 -16.22 8.07
C ASN A 70 -2.90 -17.50 8.93
N LEU A 71 -3.26 -17.37 10.23
CA LEU A 71 -3.46 -18.54 11.10
C LEU A 71 -4.63 -19.39 10.61
N LEU A 72 -5.78 -18.75 10.33
CA LEU A 72 -6.97 -19.46 9.84
C LEU A 72 -6.67 -20.21 8.53
N MET A 73 -6.01 -19.54 7.58
CA MET A 73 -5.61 -20.12 6.30
C MET A 73 -4.62 -21.27 6.47
N THR A 74 -3.66 -21.13 7.39
CA THR A 74 -2.67 -22.19 7.67
C THR A 74 -3.34 -23.43 8.25
N ILE A 75 -4.28 -23.28 9.19
CA ILE A 75 -5.04 -24.39 9.76
C ILE A 75 -5.88 -25.08 8.67
N ALA A 76 -6.57 -24.28 7.83
CA ALA A 76 -7.41 -24.81 6.76
C ALA A 76 -6.58 -25.59 5.72
N VAL A 77 -5.45 -25.06 5.27
CA VAL A 77 -4.56 -25.71 4.29
C VAL A 77 -3.95 -27.00 4.86
N ILE A 78 -3.44 -26.98 6.10
CA ILE A 78 -2.88 -28.18 6.74
C ILE A 78 -3.97 -29.25 6.94
N GLY A 79 -5.16 -28.81 7.34
CA GLY A 79 -6.28 -29.73 7.55
C GLY A 79 -6.78 -30.38 6.26
N ALA A 80 -6.96 -29.59 5.19
CA ALA A 80 -7.34 -30.11 3.87
C ALA A 80 -6.26 -31.07 3.34
N PHE A 81 -4.98 -30.74 3.55
CA PHE A 81 -3.87 -31.60 3.16
C PHE A 81 -3.87 -32.94 3.94
N TYR A 82 -4.17 -32.90 5.25
CA TYR A 82 -4.29 -34.09 6.08
C TYR A 82 -5.45 -35.03 5.63
N LEU A 83 -6.56 -34.44 5.17
CA LEU A 83 -7.71 -35.16 4.65
C LEU A 83 -7.48 -35.75 3.24
N GLY A 84 -6.36 -35.42 2.59
CA GLY A 84 -6.07 -35.85 1.23
C GLY A 84 -6.67 -34.95 0.14
N GLU A 85 -7.32 -33.87 0.54
CA GLU A 85 -7.91 -32.85 -0.37
C GLU A 85 -6.81 -31.88 -0.83
N TYR A 86 -5.81 -32.41 -1.56
CA TYR A 86 -4.62 -31.65 -1.99
C TYR A 86 -4.92 -30.53 -2.98
N PRO A 87 -5.80 -30.73 -4.00
CA PRO A 87 -6.16 -29.70 -4.96
C PRO A 87 -6.84 -28.51 -4.26
N GLU A 88 -7.79 -28.77 -3.35
CA GLU A 88 -8.53 -27.76 -2.60
C GLU A 88 -7.57 -26.91 -1.73
N ALA A 89 -6.63 -27.56 -1.05
CA ALA A 89 -5.61 -26.87 -0.27
C ALA A 89 -4.78 -25.92 -1.16
N ALA A 90 -4.44 -26.35 -2.38
CA ALA A 90 -3.70 -25.55 -3.35
C ALA A 90 -4.55 -24.37 -3.89
N VAL A 91 -5.82 -24.59 -4.24
CA VAL A 91 -6.74 -23.52 -4.69
C VAL A 91 -6.85 -22.44 -3.62
N VAL A 92 -7.09 -22.84 -2.37
CA VAL A 92 -7.28 -21.90 -1.25
C VAL A 92 -6.05 -21.02 -1.05
N ILE A 93 -4.84 -21.59 -1.02
CA ILE A 93 -3.61 -20.80 -0.79
C ILE A 93 -3.30 -19.88 -1.96
N VAL A 94 -3.50 -20.33 -3.21
CA VAL A 94 -3.20 -19.53 -4.40
C VAL A 94 -4.16 -18.34 -4.51
N LEU A 95 -5.46 -18.55 -4.30
CA LEU A 95 -6.45 -17.48 -4.31
C LEU A 95 -6.19 -16.46 -3.20
N TYR A 96 -5.78 -16.91 -2.02
CA TYR A 96 -5.42 -16.01 -0.93
C TYR A 96 -4.20 -15.14 -1.27
N VAL A 97 -3.10 -15.75 -1.73
CA VAL A 97 -1.87 -15.03 -2.11
C VAL A 97 -2.12 -14.08 -3.28
N LEU A 98 -2.99 -14.46 -4.23
CA LEU A 98 -3.39 -13.55 -5.31
C LEU A 98 -4.13 -12.34 -4.75
N GLY A 99 -5.07 -12.53 -3.83
CA GLY A 99 -5.79 -11.45 -3.17
C GLY A 99 -4.84 -10.49 -2.45
N GLU A 100 -3.89 -11.02 -1.68
CA GLU A 100 -2.83 -10.25 -1.01
C GLU A 100 -2.00 -9.43 -2.03
N ARG A 101 -1.61 -10.05 -3.16
CA ARG A 101 -0.83 -9.35 -4.20
C ARG A 101 -1.62 -8.24 -4.89
N LEU A 102 -2.90 -8.44 -5.13
CA LEU A 102 -3.77 -7.39 -5.69
C LEU A 102 -3.90 -6.20 -4.74
N GLU A 103 -3.97 -6.44 -3.43
CA GLU A 103 -3.94 -5.40 -2.41
C GLU A 103 -2.62 -4.62 -2.45
N ASP A 104 -1.47 -5.30 -2.46
CA ASP A 104 -0.15 -4.70 -2.54
C ASP A 104 -0.01 -3.80 -3.77
N ILE A 105 -0.44 -4.28 -4.95
CA ILE A 105 -0.42 -3.51 -6.20
C ILE A 105 -1.29 -2.25 -6.09
N GLY A 106 -2.46 -2.34 -5.46
CA GLY A 106 -3.31 -1.19 -5.20
C GLY A 106 -2.59 -0.13 -4.35
N ILE A 107 -1.88 -0.56 -3.31
CA ILE A 107 -1.08 0.28 -2.42
C ILE A 107 0.12 0.89 -3.16
N GLU A 108 0.88 0.08 -3.91
CA GLU A 108 2.04 0.52 -4.69
C GLU A 108 1.67 1.58 -5.72
N ASN A 109 0.59 1.39 -6.48
CA ASN A 109 0.11 2.37 -7.46
C ASN A 109 -0.31 3.71 -6.82
N SER A 110 -0.80 3.69 -5.59
CA SER A 110 -1.18 4.92 -4.88
C SER A 110 0.04 5.67 -4.33
N LYS A 111 1.11 4.95 -3.98
CA LYS A 111 2.36 5.56 -3.51
C LYS A 111 3.18 6.16 -4.65
N SER A 112 3.12 5.59 -5.85
CA SER A 112 3.97 6.00 -6.98
C SER A 112 3.84 7.47 -7.37
N ALA A 113 2.65 8.07 -7.25
CA ALA A 113 2.43 9.49 -7.53
C ALA A 113 3.16 10.41 -6.52
N LEU A 114 3.27 9.98 -5.26
CA LEU A 114 4.01 10.67 -4.21
C LEU A 114 5.52 10.49 -4.36
N ASP A 115 5.95 9.28 -4.68
CA ASP A 115 7.36 8.97 -4.91
C ASP A 115 7.90 9.75 -6.10
N GLU A 116 7.09 10.03 -7.12
CA GLU A 116 7.47 10.89 -8.24
C GLU A 116 7.72 12.34 -7.79
N LEU A 117 6.88 12.89 -6.91
CA LEU A 117 7.10 14.24 -6.34
C LEU A 117 8.37 14.27 -5.50
N VAL A 118 8.58 13.28 -4.64
CA VAL A 118 9.77 13.17 -3.78
C VAL A 118 11.04 12.96 -4.61
N SER A 119 10.99 12.19 -5.68
CA SER A 119 12.14 11.89 -6.54
C SER A 119 12.64 13.12 -7.32
N LYS A 120 11.76 14.08 -7.59
CA LYS A 120 12.11 15.35 -8.25
C LYS A 120 12.77 16.35 -7.30
N ALA A 121 12.70 16.17 -5.99
CA ALA A 121 13.34 17.05 -5.03
C ALA A 121 14.87 17.02 -5.16
N PRO A 122 15.55 18.18 -5.17
CA PRO A 122 16.99 18.23 -5.19
C PRO A 122 17.58 17.53 -3.96
N LYS A 123 18.61 16.72 -4.18
CA LYS A 123 19.32 16.00 -3.09
C LYS A 123 20.61 16.72 -2.68
N THR A 124 21.09 17.63 -3.52
CA THR A 124 22.32 18.39 -3.30
C THR A 124 22.07 19.85 -3.66
N ALA A 125 22.90 20.75 -3.11
CA ALA A 125 22.95 22.15 -3.49
C ALA A 125 24.39 22.60 -3.65
N PHE A 126 24.65 23.52 -4.58
CA PHE A 126 25.97 24.10 -4.78
C PHE A 126 26.25 25.15 -3.72
N VAL A 127 27.20 24.85 -2.82
CA VAL A 127 27.59 25.76 -1.71
C VAL A 127 28.72 26.66 -2.16
N LYS A 128 28.49 27.99 -2.16
CA LYS A 128 29.45 29.00 -2.64
C LYS A 128 30.80 28.94 -1.90
N SER A 129 30.79 28.80 -0.60
CA SER A 129 32.01 28.77 0.24
C SER A 129 32.89 27.56 0.01
N GLN A 130 32.31 26.43 -0.36
CA GLN A 130 33.00 25.16 -0.59
C GLN A 130 33.28 24.90 -2.09
N ASN A 131 32.62 25.67 -2.96
CA ASN A 131 32.71 25.55 -4.42
C ASN A 131 32.40 24.12 -4.92
N GLU A 132 31.48 23.41 -4.23
CA GLU A 132 31.07 22.04 -4.55
C GLU A 132 29.59 21.78 -4.24
N ASN A 133 29.07 20.67 -4.77
CA ASN A 133 27.73 20.19 -4.45
C ASN A 133 27.74 19.44 -3.12
N VAL A 134 26.99 19.92 -2.15
CA VAL A 134 26.85 19.34 -0.80
C VAL A 134 25.45 18.74 -0.65
N PRO A 135 25.31 17.55 -0.04
CA PRO A 135 24.00 17.01 0.31
C PRO A 135 23.19 17.98 1.19
N ILE A 136 21.91 18.19 0.84
CA ILE A 136 21.05 19.21 1.50
C ILE A 136 20.86 18.98 3.00
N ASP A 137 20.98 17.72 3.47
CA ASP A 137 20.92 17.34 4.88
C ASP A 137 22.12 17.84 5.70
N LYS A 138 23.23 18.16 5.05
CA LYS A 138 24.44 18.68 5.68
C LYS A 138 24.57 20.20 5.65
N ILE A 139 23.64 20.89 4.98
CA ILE A 139 23.67 22.34 4.83
C ILE A 139 23.03 23.01 6.04
N ALA A 140 23.77 23.89 6.70
CA ALA A 140 23.30 24.67 7.84
C ALA A 140 22.50 25.90 7.41
N VAL A 141 21.68 26.43 8.31
CA VAL A 141 21.01 27.72 8.15
C VAL A 141 22.07 28.84 8.07
N GLY A 142 21.85 29.82 7.19
CA GLY A 142 22.82 30.92 6.92
C GLY A 142 23.84 30.55 5.85
N THR A 143 23.82 29.36 5.27
CA THR A 143 24.73 28.97 4.19
C THR A 143 24.31 29.63 2.87
N ILE A 144 25.27 30.19 2.14
CA ILE A 144 25.03 30.76 0.81
C ILE A 144 25.14 29.67 -0.24
N ILE A 145 24.05 29.44 -0.96
CA ILE A 145 23.97 28.50 -2.06
C ILE A 145 23.66 29.21 -3.38
N GLN A 146 24.11 28.62 -4.48
CA GLN A 146 23.90 29.12 -5.83
C GLN A 146 22.90 28.22 -6.55
N VAL A 147 21.94 28.85 -7.26
CA VAL A 147 20.94 28.15 -8.06
C VAL A 147 20.92 28.73 -9.46
N LYS A 148 21.14 27.88 -10.47
CA LYS A 148 21.16 28.26 -11.88
C LYS A 148 19.78 28.24 -12.49
N ALA A 149 19.64 28.91 -13.64
CA ALA A 149 18.43 28.79 -14.45
C ALA A 149 18.12 27.33 -14.81
N GLY A 150 16.87 26.92 -14.68
CA GLY A 150 16.40 25.53 -14.90
C GLY A 150 16.61 24.57 -13.72
N GLU A 151 17.23 25.01 -12.64
CA GLU A 151 17.41 24.18 -11.43
C GLU A 151 16.26 24.38 -10.44
N MET A 152 15.92 23.32 -9.72
CA MET A 152 15.00 23.42 -8.59
C MET A 152 15.70 24.01 -7.37
N ILE A 153 15.00 24.87 -6.64
CA ILE A 153 15.49 25.48 -5.40
C ILE A 153 15.56 24.38 -4.32
N PRO A 154 16.77 24.12 -3.76
CA PRO A 154 16.97 22.96 -2.91
C PRO A 154 16.51 23.14 -1.46
N LEU A 155 16.54 24.38 -0.94
CA LEU A 155 16.19 24.71 0.45
C LEU A 155 15.38 26.00 0.51
N ASP A 156 14.62 26.20 1.59
CA ASP A 156 13.98 27.47 1.86
C ASP A 156 15.05 28.52 2.19
N GLY A 157 14.93 29.72 1.61
CA GLY A 157 15.92 30.78 1.80
C GLY A 157 15.48 32.14 1.30
N LYS A 158 16.42 33.07 1.28
CA LYS A 158 16.25 34.47 0.85
C LYS A 158 17.26 34.83 -0.19
N ILE A 159 16.86 35.50 -1.26
CA ILE A 159 17.78 35.98 -2.30
C ILE A 159 18.69 37.07 -1.72
N ILE A 160 19.99 36.87 -1.84
CA ILE A 160 21.00 37.87 -1.45
C ILE A 160 21.62 38.59 -2.67
N SER A 161 21.60 37.93 -3.83
CA SER A 161 22.12 38.50 -5.09
C SER A 161 21.42 37.86 -6.29
N GLY A 162 21.18 38.64 -7.31
CA GLY A 162 20.53 38.26 -8.56
C GLY A 162 19.01 38.49 -8.53
N GLU A 163 18.41 38.28 -9.68
CA GLU A 163 16.95 38.32 -9.90
C GLU A 163 16.54 37.16 -10.80
N THR A 164 15.33 36.68 -10.64
CA THR A 164 14.82 35.56 -11.40
C THR A 164 13.31 35.51 -11.40
N THR A 165 12.77 34.72 -12.33
CA THR A 165 11.36 34.29 -12.32
C THR A 165 11.27 32.87 -11.78
N VAL A 166 10.46 32.63 -10.74
CA VAL A 166 10.31 31.34 -10.07
C VAL A 166 8.93 30.77 -10.32
N ASP A 167 8.86 29.51 -10.74
CA ASP A 167 7.63 28.75 -10.82
C ASP A 167 7.35 28.10 -9.44
N GLU A 168 6.39 28.65 -8.73
CA GLU A 168 5.99 28.21 -7.40
C GLU A 168 4.75 27.28 -7.43
N ALA A 169 4.29 26.85 -8.60
CA ALA A 169 3.05 26.09 -8.75
C ALA A 169 3.02 24.80 -7.89
N ALA A 170 4.16 24.14 -7.71
CA ALA A 170 4.29 22.93 -6.89
C ALA A 170 4.00 23.16 -5.40
N ILE A 171 4.16 24.40 -4.91
CA ILE A 171 3.99 24.77 -3.49
C ILE A 171 2.73 25.59 -3.27
N THR A 172 2.51 26.61 -4.11
CA THR A 172 1.42 27.58 -3.93
C THR A 172 0.16 27.20 -4.73
N GLY A 173 0.30 26.33 -5.74
CA GLY A 173 -0.75 26.02 -6.71
C GLY A 173 -0.99 27.14 -7.75
N GLU A 174 -0.23 28.25 -7.71
CA GLU A 174 -0.37 29.35 -8.66
C GLU A 174 0.41 29.04 -9.95
N PRO A 175 -0.25 28.94 -11.13
CA PRO A 175 0.41 28.53 -12.37
C PRO A 175 1.29 29.63 -12.98
N ILE A 176 1.13 30.87 -12.54
CA ILE A 176 1.88 32.01 -13.08
C ILE A 176 3.20 32.16 -12.32
N PRO A 177 4.35 32.05 -13.00
CA PRO A 177 5.64 32.29 -12.38
C PRO A 177 5.75 33.70 -11.80
N LYS A 178 6.44 33.86 -10.68
CA LYS A 178 6.62 35.12 -9.98
C LYS A 178 8.03 35.63 -10.16
N ASP A 179 8.14 36.93 -10.44
CA ASP A 179 9.45 37.63 -10.43
C ASP A 179 9.90 37.77 -8.97
N LYS A 180 11.17 37.47 -8.74
CA LYS A 180 11.84 37.51 -7.45
C LYS A 180 13.10 38.34 -7.53
N HIS A 181 13.26 39.21 -6.55
CA HIS A 181 14.37 40.13 -6.41
C HIS A 181 15.16 39.90 -5.12
N THR A 182 16.29 40.57 -4.99
CA THR A 182 17.08 40.53 -3.75
C THR A 182 16.23 40.92 -2.55
N GLY A 183 16.22 40.06 -1.55
CA GLY A 183 15.39 40.19 -0.34
C GLY A 183 14.12 39.34 -0.34
N ASP A 184 13.71 38.73 -1.45
CA ASP A 184 12.53 37.89 -1.54
C ASP A 184 12.78 36.48 -1.02
N ASN A 185 11.73 35.87 -0.50
CA ASN A 185 11.77 34.48 -0.02
C ASN A 185 11.60 33.49 -1.17
N LEU A 186 12.36 32.41 -1.08
CA LEU A 186 12.33 31.28 -1.97
C LEU A 186 11.95 30.01 -1.19
N PHE A 187 11.23 29.10 -1.84
CA PHE A 187 10.78 27.85 -1.26
C PHE A 187 11.44 26.66 -1.94
N ALA A 188 11.88 25.70 -1.14
CA ALA A 188 12.39 24.41 -1.63
C ALA A 188 11.36 23.72 -2.53
N GLY A 189 11.83 23.09 -3.62
CA GLY A 189 10.95 22.39 -4.56
C GLY A 189 10.30 23.27 -5.63
N THR A 190 10.55 24.59 -5.65
CA THR A 190 10.15 25.50 -6.72
C THR A 190 11.21 25.55 -7.81
N LEU A 191 10.84 25.92 -9.04
CA LEU A 191 11.73 25.91 -10.20
C LEU A 191 12.23 27.33 -10.52
N ASN A 192 13.54 27.52 -10.49
CA ASN A 192 14.20 28.73 -10.98
C ASN A 192 14.20 28.73 -12.52
N LYS A 193 13.45 29.64 -13.17
CA LYS A 193 13.31 29.63 -14.64
C LYS A 193 14.45 30.32 -15.40
N ASN A 194 14.82 31.51 -15.01
CA ASN A 194 15.60 32.37 -15.90
C ASN A 194 16.94 32.83 -15.33
N GLY A 195 17.04 33.17 -14.06
CA GLY A 195 18.21 33.85 -13.51
C GLY A 195 19.21 32.93 -12.84
N PHE A 196 20.43 33.46 -12.66
CA PHE A 196 21.38 32.92 -11.70
C PHE A 196 21.23 33.71 -10.39
N ILE A 197 20.99 32.99 -9.31
CA ILE A 197 20.76 33.60 -8.00
C ILE A 197 21.68 33.00 -6.94
N GLU A 198 22.05 33.84 -5.99
CA GLU A 198 22.64 33.44 -4.72
C GLU A 198 21.60 33.64 -3.62
N MET A 199 21.42 32.66 -2.81
CA MET A 199 20.44 32.68 -1.72
C MET A 199 21.06 32.22 -0.41
N GLU A 200 20.64 32.83 0.67
CA GLU A 200 20.97 32.40 2.02
C GLU A 200 19.88 31.44 2.54
N THR A 201 20.26 30.28 3.03
CA THR A 201 19.35 29.30 3.57
C THR A 201 18.75 29.76 4.89
N THR A 202 17.43 29.69 5.03
CA THR A 202 16.69 30.11 6.25
C THR A 202 16.18 28.95 7.08
N LYS A 203 16.14 27.74 6.52
CA LYS A 203 15.68 26.54 7.21
C LYS A 203 16.57 25.33 6.89
N LEU A 204 16.60 24.37 7.82
CA LEU A 204 17.20 23.06 7.58
C LEU A 204 16.34 22.25 6.58
N SER A 205 16.95 21.26 5.92
CA SER A 205 16.27 20.42 4.93
C SER A 205 15.00 19.74 5.46
N VAL A 206 14.99 19.33 6.72
CA VAL A 206 13.85 18.69 7.40
C VAL A 206 12.71 19.68 7.72
N ASP A 207 13.01 20.97 7.81
CA ASP A 207 12.07 22.03 8.19
C ASP A 207 11.56 22.85 7.01
N THR A 208 12.01 22.54 5.78
CA THR A 208 11.55 23.24 4.58
C THR A 208 10.05 23.07 4.40
N THR A 209 9.43 24.03 3.71
CA THR A 209 8.01 23.98 3.36
C THR A 209 7.68 22.72 2.58
N PHE A 210 8.54 22.34 1.63
CA PHE A 210 8.38 21.12 0.84
C PHE A 210 8.46 19.84 1.70
N SER A 211 9.46 19.74 2.59
CA SER A 211 9.60 18.61 3.50
C SER A 211 8.40 18.46 4.45
N LYS A 212 7.84 19.57 4.92
CA LYS A 212 6.61 19.57 5.73
C LYS A 212 5.41 19.05 4.95
N ILE A 213 5.24 19.47 3.68
CA ILE A 213 4.18 18.97 2.81
C ILE A 213 4.33 17.47 2.62
N ILE A 214 5.53 16.99 2.28
CA ILE A 214 5.82 15.57 2.14
C ILE A 214 5.50 14.81 3.44
N ARG A 215 6.03 15.28 4.58
CA ARG A 215 5.80 14.63 5.88
C ARG A 215 4.32 14.58 6.23
N LEU A 216 3.58 15.67 6.10
CA LEU A 216 2.13 15.71 6.33
C LEU A 216 1.39 14.73 5.41
N THR A 217 1.86 14.54 4.19
CA THR A 217 1.26 13.61 3.25
C THR A 217 1.54 12.15 3.64
N PHE A 218 2.76 11.83 4.11
CA PHE A 218 3.09 10.50 4.63
C PHE A 218 2.39 10.19 5.96
N GLU A 219 2.34 11.14 6.90
CA GLU A 219 1.62 10.99 8.16
C GLU A 219 0.11 10.81 7.93
N ALA A 220 -0.43 11.47 6.92
CA ALA A 220 -1.82 11.35 6.53
C ALA A 220 -2.16 9.96 5.92
N GLN A 221 -1.21 9.27 5.29
CA GLN A 221 -1.39 7.90 4.82
C GLN A 221 -1.59 6.90 5.97
N GLY A 222 -1.08 7.20 7.18
CA GLY A 222 -1.32 6.41 8.38
C GLY A 222 -2.75 6.51 8.93
N ASN A 223 -3.56 7.48 8.48
CA ASN A 223 -4.95 7.66 8.91
C ASN A 223 -5.87 6.66 8.20
N LYS A 224 -6.00 5.47 8.83
CA LYS A 224 -6.93 4.44 8.37
C LYS A 224 -8.36 5.00 8.33
N SER A 225 -9.10 4.62 7.31
CA SER A 225 -10.52 4.92 7.21
C SER A 225 -11.32 4.26 8.35
N GLU A 226 -12.50 4.78 8.64
CA GLU A 226 -13.37 4.19 9.66
C GLU A 226 -13.78 2.76 9.27
N THR A 227 -14.01 2.51 7.98
CA THR A 227 -14.29 1.16 7.47
C THR A 227 -13.09 0.22 7.66
N GLN A 228 -11.85 0.68 7.44
CA GLN A 228 -10.66 -0.13 7.72
C GLN A 228 -10.50 -0.46 9.21
N LYS A 229 -10.77 0.50 10.10
CA LYS A 229 -10.78 0.28 11.56
C LYS A 229 -11.85 -0.74 11.95
N PHE A 230 -13.07 -0.58 11.41
CA PHE A 230 -14.17 -1.51 11.64
C PHE A 230 -13.80 -2.94 11.23
N ILE A 231 -13.23 -3.13 10.03
CA ILE A 231 -12.81 -4.46 9.56
C ILE A 231 -11.74 -5.06 10.46
N GLN A 232 -10.76 -4.26 10.90
CA GLN A 232 -9.74 -4.74 11.84
C GLN A 232 -10.35 -5.17 13.18
N GLN A 233 -11.28 -4.38 13.71
CA GLN A 233 -11.99 -4.70 14.94
C GLN A 233 -12.90 -5.92 14.76
N PHE A 234 -13.61 -6.03 13.65
CA PHE A 234 -14.41 -7.18 13.29
C PHE A 234 -13.55 -8.46 13.25
N SER A 235 -12.45 -8.44 12.52
CA SER A 235 -11.54 -9.60 12.39
C SER A 235 -10.98 -10.06 13.74
N LYS A 236 -10.78 -9.12 14.67
CA LYS A 236 -10.29 -9.42 16.03
C LYS A 236 -11.23 -10.34 16.83
N TYR A 237 -12.52 -10.23 16.60
CA TYR A 237 -13.53 -11.08 17.29
C TYR A 237 -14.01 -12.22 16.40
N TYR A 238 -14.20 -11.95 15.12
CA TYR A 238 -14.73 -12.93 14.16
C TYR A 238 -13.84 -14.15 14.01
N THR A 239 -12.54 -13.97 13.77
CA THR A 239 -11.60 -15.09 13.54
C THR A 239 -11.53 -16.05 14.73
N PRO A 240 -11.33 -15.61 15.99
CA PRO A 240 -11.36 -16.52 17.13
C PRO A 240 -12.72 -17.20 17.33
N SER A 241 -13.83 -16.52 17.03
CA SER A 241 -15.18 -17.10 17.14
C SER A 241 -15.38 -18.22 16.15
N ILE A 242 -14.92 -18.08 14.91
CA ILE A 242 -14.99 -19.13 13.88
C ILE A 242 -14.10 -20.33 14.26
N ILE A 243 -12.88 -20.07 14.75
CA ILE A 243 -12.00 -21.14 15.22
C ILE A 243 -12.67 -21.92 16.38
N ALA A 244 -13.24 -21.21 17.36
CA ALA A 244 -13.95 -21.83 18.46
C ALA A 244 -15.16 -22.66 17.97
N MET A 245 -15.92 -22.13 17.00
CA MET A 245 -17.06 -22.84 16.40
C MET A 245 -16.60 -24.10 15.67
N ALA A 246 -15.52 -24.03 14.89
CA ALA A 246 -14.97 -25.20 14.21
C ALA A 246 -14.51 -26.28 15.20
N ILE A 247 -13.88 -25.87 16.31
CA ILE A 247 -13.53 -26.80 17.40
C ILE A 247 -14.78 -27.45 17.98
N LEU A 248 -15.84 -26.70 18.23
CA LEU A 248 -17.10 -27.25 18.75
C LEU A 248 -17.76 -28.20 17.76
N VAL A 249 -17.79 -27.87 16.48
CA VAL A 249 -18.32 -28.73 15.40
C VAL A 249 -17.53 -30.03 15.28
N PHE A 250 -16.25 -30.02 15.60
CA PHE A 250 -15.44 -31.22 15.63
C PHE A 250 -15.62 -32.02 16.96
N VAL A 251 -15.41 -31.34 18.10
CA VAL A 251 -15.31 -31.98 19.43
C VAL A 251 -16.64 -32.59 19.87
N ILE A 252 -17.75 -31.88 19.71
CA ILE A 252 -19.06 -32.38 20.20
C ILE A 252 -19.47 -33.67 19.49
N PRO A 253 -19.50 -33.77 18.16
CA PRO A 253 -19.89 -35.00 17.49
C PRO A 253 -18.92 -36.17 17.74
N VAL A 254 -17.63 -35.91 17.72
CA VAL A 254 -16.61 -36.97 17.86
C VAL A 254 -16.57 -37.52 19.29
N PHE A 255 -16.52 -36.65 20.30
CA PHE A 255 -16.30 -37.09 21.68
C PHE A 255 -17.60 -37.30 22.47
N ALA A 256 -18.65 -36.50 22.25
CA ALA A 256 -19.91 -36.61 22.96
C ALA A 256 -20.88 -37.60 22.26
N MET A 257 -20.87 -37.62 20.91
CA MET A 257 -21.80 -38.47 20.13
C MET A 257 -21.10 -39.66 19.50
N GLN A 258 -19.77 -39.83 19.67
CA GLN A 258 -18.97 -40.95 19.15
C GLN A 258 -19.14 -41.17 17.62
N LEU A 259 -19.29 -40.08 16.87
CA LEU A 259 -19.44 -40.11 15.43
C LEU A 259 -18.07 -40.16 14.73
N ASP A 260 -18.08 -40.41 13.42
CA ASP A 260 -16.86 -40.59 12.62
C ASP A 260 -15.91 -39.39 12.68
N PHE A 261 -14.67 -39.66 13.05
CA PHE A 261 -13.61 -38.65 13.22
C PHE A 261 -13.33 -37.90 11.93
N ASN A 262 -13.12 -38.60 10.81
CA ASN A 262 -12.71 -38.01 9.55
C ASN A 262 -13.82 -37.13 8.95
N HIS A 263 -15.06 -37.58 9.04
CA HIS A 263 -16.22 -36.82 8.57
C HIS A 263 -16.35 -35.48 9.30
N TRP A 264 -16.28 -35.46 10.64
CA TRP A 264 -16.45 -34.23 11.41
C TRP A 264 -15.22 -33.34 11.39
N LEU A 265 -14.01 -33.89 11.20
CA LEU A 265 -12.83 -33.14 10.93
C LEU A 265 -12.95 -32.38 9.59
N GLN A 266 -13.44 -33.05 8.53
CA GLN A 266 -13.72 -32.46 7.24
C GLN A 266 -14.75 -31.33 7.35
N GLN A 267 -15.84 -31.51 8.10
CA GLN A 267 -16.85 -30.48 8.32
C GLN A 267 -16.25 -29.24 9.03
N ALA A 268 -15.43 -29.45 10.04
CA ALA A 268 -14.78 -28.35 10.76
C ALA A 268 -13.80 -27.58 9.86
N ILE A 269 -13.01 -28.27 9.04
CA ILE A 269 -12.10 -27.63 8.08
C ILE A 269 -12.88 -26.88 7.01
N THR A 270 -13.94 -27.48 6.46
CA THR A 270 -14.84 -26.85 5.49
C THR A 270 -15.44 -25.57 6.08
N LEU A 271 -15.86 -25.59 7.34
CA LEU A 271 -16.35 -24.40 8.04
C LEU A 271 -15.27 -23.31 8.10
N LEU A 272 -14.01 -23.63 8.42
CA LEU A 272 -12.92 -22.65 8.46
C LEU A 272 -12.65 -22.02 7.09
N VAL A 273 -12.68 -22.80 6.01
CA VAL A 273 -12.49 -22.31 4.64
C VAL A 273 -13.63 -21.40 4.22
N ILE A 274 -14.88 -21.81 4.37
CA ILE A 274 -16.05 -21.03 3.95
C ILE A 274 -16.21 -19.75 4.79
N ALA A 275 -15.89 -19.80 6.06
CA ALA A 275 -15.98 -18.66 6.97
C ALA A 275 -14.84 -17.63 6.81
N CYS A 276 -13.94 -17.79 5.83
CA CYS A 276 -12.93 -16.79 5.57
C CYS A 276 -13.57 -15.48 5.06
N PRO A 277 -13.41 -14.32 5.74
CA PRO A 277 -13.93 -13.05 5.26
C PRO A 277 -12.97 -12.37 4.26
N CYS A 278 -12.30 -13.19 3.41
CA CYS A 278 -11.21 -12.73 2.53
C CYS A 278 -11.64 -11.58 1.62
N ALA A 279 -12.82 -11.68 0.99
CA ALA A 279 -13.35 -10.63 0.13
C ALA A 279 -13.61 -9.31 0.89
N LEU A 280 -14.11 -9.38 2.12
CA LEU A 280 -14.38 -8.18 2.94
C LEU A 280 -13.07 -7.47 3.32
N VAL A 281 -12.04 -8.22 3.67
CA VAL A 281 -10.75 -7.68 4.09
C VAL A 281 -10.02 -7.01 2.92
N ILE A 282 -10.09 -7.61 1.72
CA ILE A 282 -9.39 -7.11 0.52
C ILE A 282 -10.15 -5.95 -0.15
N SER A 283 -11.48 -6.01 -0.20
CA SER A 283 -12.28 -5.05 -0.99
C SER A 283 -12.12 -3.59 -0.53
N THR A 284 -12.06 -3.34 0.76
CA THR A 284 -12.00 -1.98 1.31
C THR A 284 -10.66 -1.27 1.03
N PRO A 285 -9.49 -1.86 1.34
CA PRO A 285 -8.21 -1.25 0.96
C PRO A 285 -8.12 -0.99 -0.54
N VAL A 286 -8.49 -1.95 -1.38
CA VAL A 286 -8.43 -1.82 -2.85
C VAL A 286 -9.30 -0.66 -3.34
N ALA A 287 -10.53 -0.52 -2.84
CA ALA A 287 -11.43 0.57 -3.21
C ALA A 287 -10.86 1.94 -2.81
N ILE A 288 -10.35 2.07 -1.58
CA ILE A 288 -9.76 3.31 -1.07
C ILE A 288 -8.51 3.69 -1.87
N TYR A 289 -7.60 2.75 -2.09
CA TYR A 289 -6.38 3.03 -2.85
C TYR A 289 -6.67 3.35 -4.32
N ALA A 290 -7.66 2.68 -4.94
CA ALA A 290 -8.09 3.01 -6.29
C ALA A 290 -8.68 4.43 -6.37
N ALA A 291 -9.45 4.86 -5.36
CA ALA A 291 -10.01 6.20 -5.29
C ALA A 291 -8.91 7.27 -5.09
N ILE A 292 -7.95 7.02 -4.19
CA ILE A 292 -6.79 7.91 -3.96
C ILE A 292 -5.95 8.01 -5.24
N GLY A 293 -5.64 6.89 -5.88
CA GLY A 293 -4.86 6.86 -7.13
C GLY A 293 -5.55 7.62 -8.27
N ASN A 294 -6.88 7.47 -8.43
CA ASN A 294 -7.65 8.21 -9.43
C ASN A 294 -7.69 9.71 -9.15
N ALA A 295 -7.86 10.11 -7.88
CA ALA A 295 -7.81 11.51 -7.47
C ALA A 295 -6.44 12.13 -7.75
N SER A 296 -5.36 11.43 -7.39
CA SER A 296 -3.98 11.87 -7.63
C SER A 296 -3.67 12.02 -9.12
N ALA A 297 -4.15 11.09 -9.97
CA ALA A 297 -4.00 11.17 -11.42
C ALA A 297 -4.71 12.40 -12.03
N LYS A 298 -5.72 12.94 -11.35
CA LYS A 298 -6.42 14.17 -11.72
C LYS A 298 -5.87 15.43 -11.03
N GLY A 299 -4.71 15.34 -10.36
CA GLY A 299 -4.07 16.46 -9.68
C GLY A 299 -4.62 16.75 -8.28
N ALA A 300 -5.53 15.93 -7.75
CA ALA A 300 -6.05 16.10 -6.40
C ALA A 300 -5.31 15.20 -5.39
N LEU A 301 -4.60 15.81 -4.45
CA LEU A 301 -3.89 15.09 -3.40
C LEU A 301 -4.83 14.78 -2.24
N VAL A 302 -5.13 13.50 -2.04
CA VAL A 302 -5.98 13.04 -0.93
C VAL A 302 -5.13 12.54 0.23
N LYS A 303 -5.35 13.09 1.42
CA LYS A 303 -4.56 12.82 2.64
C LYS A 303 -4.91 11.50 3.35
N GLY A 304 -5.51 10.52 2.66
CA GLY A 304 -5.78 9.19 3.19
C GLY A 304 -7.23 8.73 3.09
N GLY A 305 -7.48 7.45 3.41
CA GLY A 305 -8.77 6.79 3.25
C GLY A 305 -9.93 7.45 4.00
N LYS A 306 -9.66 7.99 5.20
CA LYS A 306 -10.66 8.73 5.98
C LYS A 306 -11.30 9.87 5.18
N TYR A 307 -10.51 10.58 4.38
CA TYR A 307 -11.02 11.72 3.58
C TYR A 307 -11.82 11.25 2.36
N ILE A 308 -11.46 10.10 1.76
CA ILE A 308 -12.27 9.49 0.71
C ILE A 308 -13.66 9.10 1.23
N GLU A 309 -13.73 8.47 2.40
CA GLU A 309 -15.02 8.14 3.02
C GLU A 309 -15.82 9.39 3.40
N ALA A 310 -15.15 10.42 3.92
CA ALA A 310 -15.80 11.67 4.27
C ALA A 310 -16.47 12.38 3.07
N LEU A 311 -15.92 12.21 1.85
CA LEU A 311 -16.54 12.74 0.63
C LEU A 311 -17.95 12.19 0.39
N ALA A 312 -18.22 10.94 0.76
CA ALA A 312 -19.56 10.35 0.64
C ALA A 312 -20.61 10.95 1.58
N SER A 313 -20.17 11.62 2.66
CA SER A 313 -21.03 12.20 3.69
C SER A 313 -21.08 13.72 3.68
N ILE A 314 -20.53 14.39 2.66
CA ILE A 314 -20.56 15.84 2.52
C ILE A 314 -21.98 16.34 2.42
N LYS A 315 -22.35 17.29 3.30
CA LYS A 315 -23.66 17.96 3.32
C LYS A 315 -23.60 19.41 2.83
N ALA A 316 -22.43 20.03 2.90
CA ALA A 316 -22.21 21.40 2.47
C ALA A 316 -20.77 21.59 1.98
N ILE A 317 -20.59 22.45 1.01
CA ILE A 317 -19.29 22.83 0.46
C ILE A 317 -19.17 24.34 0.58
N ALA A 318 -18.12 24.83 1.23
CA ALA A 318 -17.75 26.24 1.26
C ALA A 318 -16.56 26.42 0.30
N LEU A 319 -16.72 27.27 -0.69
CA LEU A 319 -15.71 27.56 -1.69
C LEU A 319 -15.26 29.01 -1.55
N ASP A 320 -13.93 29.23 -1.53
CA ASP A 320 -13.40 30.58 -1.67
C ASP A 320 -13.58 31.06 -3.12
N LYS A 321 -13.83 32.36 -3.28
CA LYS A 321 -14.06 32.95 -4.60
C LYS A 321 -12.77 33.13 -5.38
N THR A 322 -11.80 33.80 -4.74
CA THR A 322 -10.62 34.30 -5.42
C THR A 322 -9.60 33.19 -5.67
N ARG A 323 -9.24 32.95 -6.93
CA ARG A 323 -8.32 31.89 -7.36
C ARG A 323 -8.77 30.44 -7.07
N THR A 324 -9.98 30.28 -6.55
CA THR A 324 -10.61 28.95 -6.37
C THR A 324 -11.71 28.73 -7.41
N ILE A 325 -12.65 29.69 -7.56
CA ILE A 325 -13.72 29.66 -8.55
C ILE A 325 -13.36 30.57 -9.74
N THR A 326 -12.63 31.65 -9.50
CA THR A 326 -12.22 32.60 -10.52
C THR A 326 -10.74 32.51 -10.83
N PHE A 327 -10.38 32.69 -12.10
CA PHE A 327 -9.00 32.96 -12.48
C PHE A 327 -8.63 34.33 -11.89
N GLY A 328 -7.76 34.36 -10.86
CA GLY A 328 -7.31 35.62 -10.28
C GLY A 328 -6.46 36.37 -11.33
N ASN A 329 -7.04 37.38 -11.94
CA ASN A 329 -6.30 38.40 -12.72
C ASN A 329 -5.93 39.52 -11.79
#